data_4c570b8f7e5515e09b931596021a32f1
#
_entry.id   4c570b8f7e5515e09b931596021a32f1
#
_cell.length_a   1.000
_cell.length_b   1.000
_cell.length_c   1.000
_cell.angle_alpha   90.00
_cell.angle_beta   90.00
_cell.angle_gamma   90.00
#
_symmetry.space_group_name_H-M   'P 1'
#
loop_
_entity.id
_entity.type
_entity.pdbx_description
1 polymer ?
#
loop_
_entity_poly.entity_id
_entity_poly.type
_entity_poly.pdbx_seq_one_letter_code
_entity_poly.pdbx_strand_id
1 'polypeptide(L)'
;MSKKNVREWARKFAETLIIFRRSLIFQTKEFFQNSTLHGVRYIAESGRPVGEKFMWFCFTSIGAVTALVIIMSLWEKFQTNPTITGLDTDFHNQNVVFPTTIVCPEIPFDHDKAYDFAYRTLSNYDHPTATMIAPFLELLTSLNFDNVNEANALAQAIPENVLKEMNLREAAFKARVSCESTLAECKYRDEPIPCCTHFDTVYTEHGMCFAFNSRFKSETKEDVSGAAPHDLYETDKKWALFFIPNGTANVFIFSNEEYFGRDFNAQIEWEDNQKVEARISKKNTYTTDDARQLTIGQRKCIFYDEVKLQYFPEGYTFSSCMTECRMKRAIKLCKCNPPFYKPIPNAPMCGVSHFSCLEKYKVNITSIKNCMHCELSCSKTVFNIEKLIKSTEKNDDDGVLVEFLTWPIIRYKREVLFGWVDLLVSFGGIASLFLGFSLLSGVEIIYYFTLRACCMVYKNRQELYEIEEEIKRRPPPAIDLSLRIKPYVSKTYQPVGNKDSTLTHNNLNSKQLNEKNINMNKRNNFIMNVTQNDKELNRRRKADKDYTGYSKSLYKSKKIIPQYTDSNSDWQYGQYLP
;
A
#
# COMPACT_ATOMS: atom_id res chain seq x y z
N MET A 1 -34.34 29.36 -36.89
CA MET A 1 -35.09 28.18 -37.39
C MET A 1 -36.55 28.40 -37.17
N SER A 2 -37.39 28.24 -38.24
CA SER A 2 -38.87 28.43 -38.15
C SER A 2 -39.47 27.36 -37.23
N LYS A 3 -40.46 27.73 -36.39
CA LYS A 3 -41.22 26.82 -35.52
C LYS A 3 -41.78 25.60 -36.27
N LYS A 4 -42.00 25.70 -37.58
CA LYS A 4 -42.45 24.61 -38.44
C LYS A 4 -41.37 23.54 -38.65
N ASN A 5 -40.10 23.95 -38.83
CA ASN A 5 -38.99 23.04 -39.02
C ASN A 5 -38.64 22.26 -37.72
N VAL A 6 -38.83 22.89 -36.56
CA VAL A 6 -38.60 22.24 -35.26
C VAL A 6 -39.64 21.15 -35.00
N ARG A 7 -40.93 21.39 -35.33
CA ARG A 7 -42.00 20.40 -35.18
C ARG A 7 -41.84 19.22 -36.13
N GLU A 8 -41.41 19.47 -37.37
CA GLU A 8 -41.16 18.40 -38.34
C GLU A 8 -39.97 17.54 -37.95
N TRP A 9 -38.90 18.17 -37.45
CA TRP A 9 -37.72 17.45 -36.90
C TRP A 9 -38.11 16.60 -35.69
N ALA A 10 -38.90 17.14 -34.75
CA ALA A 10 -39.35 16.41 -33.56
C ALA A 10 -40.23 15.20 -33.94
N ARG A 11 -41.10 15.32 -34.97
CA ARG A 11 -41.92 14.20 -35.46
C ARG A 11 -41.06 13.11 -36.09
N LYS A 12 -40.11 13.45 -36.97
CA LYS A 12 -39.17 12.49 -37.57
C LYS A 12 -38.32 11.79 -36.53
N PHE A 13 -37.87 12.54 -35.51
CA PHE A 13 -37.12 11.98 -34.39
C PHE A 13 -37.94 10.98 -33.56
N ALA A 14 -39.21 11.33 -33.25
CA ALA A 14 -40.12 10.44 -32.53
C ALA A 14 -40.42 9.15 -33.32
N GLU A 15 -40.63 9.24 -34.62
CA GLU A 15 -40.82 8.09 -35.51
C GLU A 15 -39.58 7.20 -35.53
N THR A 16 -38.37 7.77 -35.61
CA THR A 16 -37.12 7.04 -35.59
C THR A 16 -36.91 6.32 -34.24
N LEU A 17 -37.28 6.96 -33.13
CA LEU A 17 -37.22 6.37 -31.79
C LEU A 17 -38.15 5.16 -31.63
N ILE A 18 -39.37 5.24 -32.20
CA ILE A 18 -40.33 4.12 -32.19
C ILE A 18 -39.78 2.94 -32.99
N ILE A 19 -39.19 3.20 -34.16
CA ILE A 19 -38.58 2.16 -34.99
C ILE A 19 -37.36 1.56 -34.29
N PHE A 20 -36.51 2.37 -33.68
CA PHE A 20 -35.38 1.91 -32.91
C PHE A 20 -35.79 0.99 -31.74
N ARG A 21 -36.84 1.38 -30.99
CA ARG A 21 -37.43 0.54 -29.94
C ARG A 21 -37.89 -0.82 -30.47
N ARG A 22 -38.57 -0.82 -31.65
CA ARG A 22 -39.02 -2.07 -32.30
C ARG A 22 -37.81 -2.93 -32.72
N SER A 23 -36.80 -2.32 -33.31
CA SER A 23 -35.54 -2.99 -33.68
C SER A 23 -34.88 -3.61 -32.44
N LEU A 24 -34.77 -2.89 -31.32
CA LEU A 24 -34.24 -3.40 -30.09
C LEU A 24 -35.04 -4.62 -29.56
N ILE A 25 -36.36 -4.57 -29.57
CA ILE A 25 -37.20 -5.70 -29.13
C ILE A 25 -36.94 -6.93 -30.01
N PHE A 26 -36.86 -6.72 -31.33
CA PHE A 26 -36.53 -7.80 -32.25
C PHE A 26 -35.14 -8.37 -32.02
N GLN A 27 -34.14 -7.50 -31.92
CA GLN A 27 -32.73 -7.93 -31.65
C GLN A 27 -32.59 -8.62 -30.29
N THR A 28 -33.34 -8.14 -29.28
CA THR A 28 -33.35 -8.81 -27.96
C THR A 28 -33.86 -10.25 -28.07
N LYS A 29 -34.97 -10.44 -28.81
CA LYS A 29 -35.54 -11.79 -29.02
C LYS A 29 -34.55 -12.70 -29.78
N GLU A 30 -33.96 -12.18 -30.85
CA GLU A 30 -32.97 -12.92 -31.65
C GLU A 30 -31.70 -13.25 -30.85
N PHE A 31 -31.19 -12.27 -30.09
CA PHE A 31 -30.06 -12.47 -29.19
C PHE A 31 -30.35 -13.58 -28.18
N PHE A 32 -31.47 -13.54 -27.47
CA PHE A 32 -31.82 -14.56 -26.48
C PHE A 32 -31.99 -15.96 -27.10
N GLN A 33 -32.47 -16.06 -28.32
CA GLN A 33 -32.61 -17.35 -28.99
C GLN A 33 -31.29 -17.96 -29.47
N ASN A 34 -30.32 -17.10 -29.83
CA ASN A 34 -29.03 -17.50 -30.38
C ASN A 34 -27.86 -17.33 -29.34
N SER A 35 -28.17 -16.84 -28.15
CA SER A 35 -27.16 -16.56 -27.12
C SER A 35 -26.36 -17.78 -26.71
N THR A 36 -25.06 -17.58 -26.55
CA THR A 36 -24.11 -18.57 -25.99
C THR A 36 -24.15 -18.64 -24.47
N LEU A 37 -24.88 -17.73 -23.80
CA LEU A 37 -25.03 -17.71 -22.34
C LEU A 37 -25.81 -18.92 -21.83
N HIS A 38 -25.34 -19.49 -20.72
CA HIS A 38 -25.93 -20.68 -20.12
C HIS A 38 -27.39 -20.45 -19.72
N GLY A 39 -28.28 -21.32 -20.20
CA GLY A 39 -29.71 -21.31 -19.83
C GLY A 39 -30.58 -20.23 -20.51
N VAL A 40 -30.00 -19.16 -21.03
CA VAL A 40 -30.72 -18.03 -21.61
C VAL A 40 -31.53 -18.43 -22.85
N ARG A 41 -30.96 -19.28 -23.70
CA ARG A 41 -31.62 -19.83 -24.89
C ARG A 41 -32.94 -20.54 -24.54
N TYR A 42 -32.97 -21.33 -23.48
CA TYR A 42 -34.16 -22.11 -23.08
C TYR A 42 -35.30 -21.26 -22.56
N ILE A 43 -35.01 -20.05 -22.05
CA ILE A 43 -36.02 -19.07 -21.63
C ILE A 43 -36.74 -18.46 -22.86
N ALA A 44 -35.98 -18.21 -23.94
CA ALA A 44 -36.47 -17.50 -25.12
C ALA A 44 -37.06 -18.42 -26.21
N GLU A 45 -36.76 -19.73 -26.16
CA GLU A 45 -37.15 -20.70 -27.18
C GLU A 45 -38.68 -20.82 -27.24
N SER A 46 -39.24 -20.60 -28.46
CA SER A 46 -40.66 -20.70 -28.68
C SER A 46 -41.10 -22.18 -28.68
N GLY A 47 -42.23 -22.48 -27.98
CA GLY A 47 -42.80 -23.84 -27.89
C GLY A 47 -42.48 -24.59 -26.61
N ARG A 48 -41.60 -24.15 -25.74
CA ARG A 48 -41.40 -24.76 -24.44
C ARG A 48 -42.50 -24.40 -23.45
N PRO A 49 -42.89 -25.33 -22.55
CA PRO A 49 -43.85 -25.09 -21.48
C PRO A 49 -43.42 -23.89 -20.60
N VAL A 50 -44.38 -23.13 -20.11
CA VAL A 50 -44.14 -21.97 -19.26
C VAL A 50 -43.37 -22.36 -17.97
N GLY A 51 -43.69 -23.52 -17.39
CA GLY A 51 -43.02 -24.06 -16.20
C GLY A 51 -41.51 -24.31 -16.41
N GLU A 52 -41.14 -24.85 -17.59
CA GLU A 52 -39.73 -25.07 -17.95
C GLU A 52 -38.97 -23.76 -18.15
N LYS A 53 -39.60 -22.79 -18.82
CA LYS A 53 -39.04 -21.44 -19.00
C LYS A 53 -38.82 -20.75 -17.66
N PHE A 54 -39.78 -20.86 -16.74
CA PHE A 54 -39.67 -20.30 -15.40
C PHE A 54 -38.55 -20.99 -14.58
N MET A 55 -38.44 -22.31 -14.65
CA MET A 55 -37.36 -23.06 -14.01
C MET A 55 -35.97 -22.57 -14.51
N TRP A 56 -35.78 -22.46 -15.83
CA TRP A 56 -34.51 -21.95 -16.38
C TRP A 56 -34.24 -20.50 -16.01
N PHE A 57 -35.28 -19.66 -15.96
CA PHE A 57 -35.18 -18.28 -15.48
C PHE A 57 -34.71 -18.24 -14.02
N CYS A 58 -35.25 -19.09 -13.16
CA CYS A 58 -34.82 -19.16 -11.76
C CYS A 58 -33.35 -19.60 -11.65
N PHE A 59 -32.91 -20.64 -12.36
CA PHE A 59 -31.53 -21.12 -12.32
C PHE A 59 -30.55 -20.09 -12.86
N THR A 60 -30.83 -19.45 -13.97
CA THR A 60 -29.96 -18.40 -14.52
C THR A 60 -29.92 -17.18 -13.62
N SER A 61 -31.03 -16.81 -13.00
CA SER A 61 -31.09 -15.71 -12.04
C SER A 61 -30.30 -15.99 -10.78
N ILE A 62 -30.41 -17.21 -10.21
CA ILE A 62 -29.61 -17.63 -9.06
C ILE A 62 -28.12 -17.61 -9.42
N GLY A 63 -27.74 -18.15 -10.58
CA GLY A 63 -26.37 -18.11 -11.07
C GLY A 63 -25.83 -16.69 -11.23
N ALA A 64 -26.63 -15.79 -11.79
CA ALA A 64 -26.27 -14.39 -11.97
C ALA A 64 -26.07 -13.65 -10.63
N VAL A 65 -27.00 -13.85 -9.68
CA VAL A 65 -26.90 -13.25 -8.34
C VAL A 65 -25.67 -13.78 -7.59
N THR A 66 -25.44 -15.10 -7.64
CA THR A 66 -24.26 -15.73 -7.00
C THR A 66 -22.96 -15.18 -7.60
N ALA A 67 -22.87 -15.12 -8.93
CA ALA A 67 -21.72 -14.54 -9.61
C ALA A 67 -21.49 -13.07 -9.19
N LEU A 68 -22.55 -12.27 -9.14
CA LEU A 68 -22.47 -10.88 -8.73
C LEU A 68 -21.96 -10.72 -7.29
N VAL A 69 -22.49 -11.51 -6.35
CA VAL A 69 -22.06 -11.47 -4.93
C VAL A 69 -20.57 -11.81 -4.81
N ILE A 70 -20.10 -12.84 -5.51
CA ILE A 70 -18.68 -13.22 -5.47
C ILE A 70 -17.80 -12.15 -6.12
N ILE A 71 -18.21 -11.58 -7.27
CA ILE A 71 -17.50 -10.49 -7.95
C ILE A 71 -17.40 -9.27 -7.04
N MET A 72 -18.48 -8.89 -6.36
CA MET A 72 -18.47 -7.76 -5.42
C MET A 72 -17.55 -8.00 -4.23
N SER A 73 -17.54 -9.21 -3.68
CA SER A 73 -16.62 -9.59 -2.59
C SER A 73 -15.14 -9.52 -3.03
N LEU A 74 -14.83 -10.00 -4.23
CA LEU A 74 -13.46 -9.88 -4.79
C LEU A 74 -13.07 -8.43 -5.07
N TRP A 75 -14.02 -7.63 -5.56
CA TRP A 75 -13.81 -6.20 -5.77
C TRP A 75 -13.49 -5.49 -4.45
N GLU A 76 -14.25 -5.76 -3.40
CA GLU A 76 -14.00 -5.23 -2.07
C GLU A 76 -12.60 -5.63 -1.55
N LYS A 77 -12.23 -6.90 -1.69
CA LYS A 77 -10.89 -7.38 -1.31
C LYS A 77 -9.78 -6.67 -2.09
N PHE A 78 -9.96 -6.46 -3.40
CA PHE A 78 -9.01 -5.69 -4.22
C PHE A 78 -8.90 -4.24 -3.78
N GLN A 79 -9.98 -3.60 -3.35
CA GLN A 79 -9.96 -2.20 -2.89
C GLN A 79 -9.36 -2.05 -1.49
N THR A 80 -9.57 -3.02 -0.60
CA THR A 80 -9.19 -2.90 0.81
C THR A 80 -7.81 -3.48 1.12
N ASN A 81 -7.50 -4.68 0.61
CA ASN A 81 -6.31 -5.44 0.97
C ASN A 81 -5.68 -6.17 -0.23
N PRO A 82 -5.20 -5.47 -1.27
CA PRO A 82 -4.61 -6.09 -2.46
C PRO A 82 -3.17 -6.54 -2.28
N THR A 83 -2.54 -6.31 -1.11
CA THR A 83 -1.15 -6.63 -0.82
C THR A 83 -1.01 -7.66 0.28
N ILE A 84 0.06 -8.45 0.23
CA ILE A 84 0.45 -9.41 1.26
C ILE A 84 1.90 -9.11 1.70
N THR A 85 2.19 -9.34 2.98
CA THR A 85 3.54 -9.25 3.52
C THR A 85 4.07 -10.65 3.78
N GLY A 86 5.18 -10.99 3.13
CA GLY A 86 5.92 -12.23 3.30
C GLY A 86 7.27 -12.00 3.96
N LEU A 87 7.96 -13.07 4.32
CA LEU A 87 9.35 -13.04 4.76
C LEU A 87 10.27 -13.18 3.54
N ASP A 88 11.31 -12.34 3.52
CA ASP A 88 12.38 -12.40 2.54
C ASP A 88 13.69 -12.70 3.27
N THR A 89 14.34 -13.79 2.90
CA THR A 89 15.57 -14.28 3.51
C THR A 89 16.82 -14.03 2.64
N ASP A 90 16.70 -13.22 1.60
CA ASP A 90 17.85 -12.80 0.79
C ASP A 90 18.67 -11.76 1.55
N PHE A 91 19.57 -12.22 2.40
CA PHE A 91 20.42 -11.37 3.25
C PHE A 91 21.72 -10.94 2.57
N HIS A 92 22.15 -11.60 1.49
CA HIS A 92 23.40 -11.27 0.80
C HIS A 92 23.39 -9.89 0.13
N ASN A 93 22.21 -9.41 -0.25
CA ASN A 93 22.03 -8.12 -0.94
C ASN A 93 21.51 -7.01 -0.02
N GLN A 94 21.68 -7.15 1.31
CA GLN A 94 21.22 -6.13 2.25
C GLN A 94 22.35 -5.22 2.69
N ASN A 95 22.20 -3.93 2.42
CA ASN A 95 22.99 -2.90 3.10
C ASN A 95 22.39 -2.67 4.49
N VAL A 96 23.19 -2.91 5.52
CA VAL A 96 22.82 -2.64 6.91
C VAL A 96 23.47 -1.33 7.31
N VAL A 97 22.66 -0.29 7.49
CA VAL A 97 23.12 1.01 7.97
C VAL A 97 22.86 1.06 9.48
N PHE A 98 23.82 1.60 10.24
CA PHE A 98 23.66 1.81 11.68
C PHE A 98 22.52 2.82 11.92
N PRO A 99 21.67 2.67 12.97
CA PRO A 99 20.59 3.60 13.25
C PRO A 99 21.10 5.02 13.54
N THR A 100 20.27 5.99 13.25
CA THR A 100 20.46 7.31 13.84
C THR A 100 20.23 7.22 15.33
N THR A 101 21.21 7.69 16.09
CA THR A 101 21.15 7.78 17.56
C THR A 101 21.20 9.25 17.93
N ILE A 102 20.14 9.74 18.59
CA ILE A 102 20.06 11.14 19.02
C ILE A 102 20.10 11.21 20.54
N VAL A 103 20.94 12.09 21.03
CA VAL A 103 21.10 12.40 22.45
C VAL A 103 20.57 13.81 22.69
N CYS A 104 19.49 13.91 23.48
CA CYS A 104 18.91 15.18 23.89
C CYS A 104 19.16 15.37 25.38
N PRO A 105 20.07 16.26 25.78
CA PRO A 105 20.25 16.60 27.19
C PRO A 105 18.95 17.20 27.74
N GLU A 106 18.62 16.92 28.98
CA GLU A 106 17.41 17.46 29.62
C GLU A 106 17.48 18.99 29.73
N ILE A 107 18.66 19.51 30.02
CA ILE A 107 18.94 20.95 30.05
C ILE A 107 19.99 21.27 28.97
N PRO A 108 19.56 21.58 27.72
CA PRO A 108 20.47 21.87 26.60
C PRO A 108 21.03 23.30 26.63
N PHE A 109 21.25 23.88 27.80
CA PHE A 109 21.55 25.27 28.03
C PHE A 109 22.93 25.46 28.70
N ASP A 110 23.68 26.47 28.22
CA ASP A 110 24.98 26.88 28.75
C ASP A 110 24.88 28.32 29.27
N HIS A 111 24.97 28.47 30.59
CA HIS A 111 24.83 29.75 31.27
C HIS A 111 25.89 30.78 30.84
N ASP A 112 27.15 30.34 30.69
CA ASP A 112 28.25 31.25 30.35
C ASP A 112 28.11 31.78 28.92
N LYS A 113 27.76 30.92 27.99
CA LYS A 113 27.51 31.32 26.58
C LYS A 113 26.28 32.17 26.45
N ALA A 114 25.23 31.89 27.19
CA ALA A 114 24.02 32.69 27.17
C ALA A 114 24.26 34.11 27.71
N TYR A 115 25.05 34.19 28.80
CA TYR A 115 25.42 35.45 29.38
C TYR A 115 26.31 36.25 28.43
N ASP A 116 27.35 35.62 27.85
CA ASP A 116 28.22 36.27 26.85
C ASP A 116 27.42 36.75 25.64
N PHE A 117 26.49 35.94 25.13
CA PHE A 117 25.60 36.34 24.04
C PHE A 117 24.74 37.55 24.44
N ALA A 118 24.08 37.48 25.61
CA ALA A 118 23.25 38.56 26.10
C ALA A 118 24.06 39.87 26.25
N TYR A 119 25.25 39.78 26.83
CA TYR A 119 26.12 40.93 27.04
C TYR A 119 26.61 41.54 25.72
N ARG A 120 27.04 40.75 24.75
CA ARG A 120 27.53 41.22 23.44
C ARG A 120 26.44 41.81 22.56
N THR A 121 25.27 41.17 22.57
CA THR A 121 24.14 41.59 21.72
C THR A 121 23.43 42.81 22.30
N LEU A 122 23.50 42.93 23.64
CA LEU A 122 22.78 43.97 24.39
C LEU A 122 23.73 45.00 25.00
N SER A 123 24.87 45.27 24.36
CA SER A 123 25.93 46.17 24.84
C SER A 123 25.45 47.59 25.22
N ASN A 124 24.22 47.98 24.87
CA ASN A 124 23.56 49.23 25.24
C ASN A 124 22.59 49.09 26.43
N TYR A 125 22.51 47.94 27.09
CA TYR A 125 21.57 47.67 28.20
C TYR A 125 22.29 47.34 29.48
N ASP A 126 21.71 47.71 30.61
CA ASP A 126 22.26 47.48 31.95
C ASP A 126 22.35 46.02 32.33
N HIS A 127 23.30 45.66 33.19
CA HIS A 127 23.56 44.34 33.76
C HIS A 127 22.30 43.58 34.24
N PRO A 128 21.25 44.25 34.84
CA PRO A 128 20.01 43.60 35.22
C PRO A 128 19.22 42.97 34.06
N THR A 129 19.30 43.59 32.85
CA THR A 129 18.55 43.07 31.68
C THR A 129 19.15 41.77 31.15
N ALA A 130 20.45 41.59 31.22
CA ALA A 130 21.12 40.35 30.80
C ALA A 130 20.71 39.13 31.71
N THR A 131 20.56 39.37 33.01
CA THR A 131 20.08 38.33 33.97
C THR A 131 18.62 37.97 33.78
N MET A 132 17.77 38.90 33.32
CA MET A 132 16.36 38.64 33.03
C MET A 132 16.15 37.81 31.76
N ILE A 133 17.10 37.86 30.82
CA ILE A 133 17.03 37.17 29.53
C ILE A 133 17.46 35.71 29.65
N ALA A 134 18.34 35.35 30.60
CA ALA A 134 18.87 33.99 30.74
C ALA A 134 17.78 32.90 30.84
N PRO A 135 16.72 33.02 31.67
CA PRO A 135 15.66 32.01 31.73
C PRO A 135 14.86 31.88 30.41
N PHE A 136 14.74 32.98 29.66
CA PHE A 136 14.10 32.93 28.34
C PHE A 136 15.00 32.22 27.32
N LEU A 137 16.31 32.45 27.33
CA LEU A 137 17.26 31.74 26.48
C LEU A 137 17.33 30.24 26.80
N GLU A 138 17.27 29.90 28.09
CA GLU A 138 17.18 28.50 28.53
C GLU A 138 15.97 27.81 27.90
N LEU A 139 14.79 28.42 28.04
CA LEU A 139 13.58 27.87 27.47
C LEU A 139 13.60 27.84 25.93
N LEU A 140 14.31 28.78 25.28
CA LEU A 140 14.50 28.74 23.82
C LEU A 140 15.29 27.52 23.35
N THR A 141 16.28 27.05 24.12
CA THR A 141 17.08 25.86 23.75
C THR A 141 16.26 24.57 23.80
N SER A 142 15.19 24.54 24.60
CA SER A 142 14.23 23.43 24.74
C SER A 142 12.85 23.74 24.15
N LEU A 143 12.71 24.82 23.36
CA LEU A 143 11.43 25.30 22.86
C LEU A 143 10.73 24.26 21.99
N ASN A 144 9.46 24.04 22.28
CA ASN A 144 8.57 23.20 21.51
C ASN A 144 7.11 23.71 21.59
N PHE A 145 6.16 23.02 20.98
CA PHE A 145 4.76 23.46 21.06
C PHE A 145 4.16 23.34 22.46
N ASP A 146 4.73 22.56 23.37
CA ASP A 146 4.18 22.33 24.69
C ASP A 146 4.54 23.42 25.69
N ASN A 147 5.72 24.05 25.51
CA ASN A 147 6.23 25.11 26.40
C ASN A 147 6.22 26.54 25.79
N VAL A 148 5.59 26.74 24.62
CA VAL A 148 5.46 28.07 23.99
C VAL A 148 4.76 29.07 24.89
N ASN A 149 3.79 28.66 25.73
CA ASN A 149 3.10 29.54 26.68
C ASN A 149 4.06 30.08 27.76
N GLU A 150 4.95 29.25 28.28
CA GLU A 150 5.98 29.64 29.25
C GLU A 150 6.99 30.60 28.61
N ALA A 151 7.42 30.32 27.39
CA ALA A 151 8.27 31.22 26.62
C ALA A 151 7.60 32.59 26.39
N ASN A 152 6.29 32.61 26.14
CA ASN A 152 5.52 33.84 25.99
C ASN A 152 5.44 34.63 27.31
N ALA A 153 5.27 33.93 28.42
CA ALA A 153 5.20 34.57 29.76
C ALA A 153 6.57 35.19 30.15
N LEU A 154 7.67 34.45 29.95
CA LEU A 154 9.02 34.98 30.21
C LEU A 154 9.38 36.16 29.29
N ALA A 155 8.96 36.11 28.04
CA ALA A 155 9.18 37.19 27.10
C ALA A 155 8.51 38.54 27.52
N GLN A 156 7.41 38.50 28.23
CA GLN A 156 6.73 39.71 28.70
C GLN A 156 7.55 40.49 29.74
N ALA A 157 8.50 39.86 30.41
CA ALA A 157 9.40 40.51 31.35
C ALA A 157 10.59 41.20 30.66
N ILE A 158 10.82 40.97 29.36
CA ILE A 158 11.95 41.49 28.59
C ILE A 158 11.50 42.72 27.80
N PRO A 159 12.29 43.80 27.73
CA PRO A 159 11.97 44.96 26.91
C PRO A 159 11.70 44.62 25.44
N GLU A 160 10.62 45.15 24.87
CA GLU A 160 10.15 44.80 23.52
C GLU A 160 11.15 45.11 22.40
N ASN A 161 11.95 46.19 22.56
CA ASN A 161 13.00 46.55 21.63
C ASN A 161 14.08 45.47 21.49
N VAL A 162 14.46 44.83 22.62
CA VAL A 162 15.43 43.72 22.62
C VAL A 162 14.88 42.52 21.89
N LEU A 163 13.63 42.16 22.15
CA LEU A 163 12.98 40.99 21.54
C LEU A 163 12.71 41.15 20.04
N LYS A 164 12.49 42.41 19.56
CA LYS A 164 12.25 42.67 18.13
C LYS A 164 13.50 42.46 17.27
N GLU A 165 14.68 42.74 17.82
CA GLU A 165 15.95 42.61 17.11
C GLU A 165 16.54 41.18 17.22
N MET A 166 16.05 40.37 18.16
CA MET A 166 16.56 39.05 18.44
C MET A 166 16.04 38.00 17.46
N ASN A 167 16.94 37.36 16.74
CA ASN A 167 16.65 36.14 16.00
C ASN A 167 16.61 34.96 16.98
N LEU A 168 15.40 34.46 17.32
CA LEU A 168 15.19 33.43 18.35
C LEU A 168 15.96 32.14 18.04
N ARG A 169 16.02 31.73 16.76
CA ARG A 169 16.76 30.52 16.38
C ARG A 169 18.25 30.68 16.60
N GLU A 170 18.83 31.82 16.18
CA GLU A 170 20.25 32.12 16.39
C GLU A 170 20.56 32.21 17.89
N ALA A 171 19.70 32.87 18.67
CA ALA A 171 19.84 32.99 20.12
C ALA A 171 19.87 31.60 20.78
N ALA A 172 18.97 30.68 20.39
CA ALA A 172 18.99 29.31 20.87
C ALA A 172 20.30 28.57 20.51
N PHE A 173 20.82 28.74 19.29
CA PHE A 173 22.11 28.15 18.90
C PHE A 173 23.30 28.75 19.63
N LYS A 174 23.27 30.00 20.03
CA LYS A 174 24.34 30.67 20.80
C LYS A 174 24.33 30.28 22.29
N ALA A 175 23.12 30.08 22.85
CA ALA A 175 22.93 29.75 24.27
C ALA A 175 23.01 28.24 24.57
N ARG A 176 23.11 27.39 23.54
CA ARG A 176 23.12 25.94 23.73
C ARG A 176 24.38 25.42 24.40
N VAL A 177 24.27 24.31 25.09
CA VAL A 177 25.39 23.49 25.57
C VAL A 177 26.26 23.04 24.36
N SER A 178 27.57 22.91 24.55
CA SER A 178 28.44 22.40 23.50
C SER A 178 28.41 20.88 23.44
N CYS A 179 28.76 20.33 22.28
CA CYS A 179 28.87 18.88 22.12
C CYS A 179 29.98 18.33 23.05
N GLU A 180 31.09 19.04 23.17
CA GLU A 180 32.24 18.63 24.01
C GLU A 180 31.89 18.58 25.49
N SER A 181 30.96 19.44 25.95
CA SER A 181 30.48 19.40 27.35
C SER A 181 29.40 18.36 27.58
N THR A 182 28.68 17.96 26.51
CA THR A 182 27.58 16.98 26.61
C THR A 182 28.04 15.54 26.42
N LEU A 183 29.05 15.29 25.57
CA LEU A 183 29.55 13.94 25.25
C LEU A 183 31.02 13.84 25.60
N ALA A 184 31.36 13.00 26.61
CA ALA A 184 32.71 12.87 27.12
C ALA A 184 33.55 11.92 26.28
N GLU A 185 33.07 10.74 25.95
CA GLU A 185 33.77 9.70 25.21
C GLU A 185 32.83 9.01 24.21
N CYS A 186 33.35 8.71 23.02
CA CYS A 186 32.61 7.98 21.99
C CYS A 186 33.49 6.88 21.38
N LYS A 187 32.88 5.70 21.16
CA LYS A 187 33.50 4.59 20.43
C LYS A 187 32.51 4.06 19.40
N TYR A 188 32.98 3.84 18.19
CA TYR A 188 32.17 3.17 17.15
C TYR A 188 32.93 1.92 16.67
N ARG A 189 32.27 0.76 16.73
CA ARG A 189 32.86 -0.55 16.40
C ARG A 189 34.11 -0.88 17.28
N ASP A 190 34.09 -0.49 18.57
CA ASP A 190 35.20 -0.53 19.55
C ASP A 190 36.37 0.41 19.26
N GLU A 191 36.31 1.20 18.18
CA GLU A 191 37.35 2.19 17.89
C GLU A 191 36.93 3.55 18.48
N PRO A 192 37.84 4.24 19.20
CA PRO A 192 37.58 5.55 19.74
C PRO A 192 37.39 6.56 18.58
N ILE A 193 36.34 7.35 18.64
CA ILE A 193 36.04 8.39 17.66
C ILE A 193 35.86 9.73 18.35
N PRO A 194 36.23 10.84 17.73
CA PRO A 194 35.92 12.17 18.27
C PRO A 194 34.41 12.39 18.21
N CYS A 195 33.75 12.52 19.37
CA CYS A 195 32.27 12.66 19.44
C CYS A 195 31.74 13.74 18.54
N CYS A 196 32.27 14.94 18.65
CA CYS A 196 31.69 16.14 18.03
C CYS A 196 32.01 16.31 16.54
N THR A 197 32.79 15.42 15.93
CA THR A 197 32.91 15.29 14.48
C THR A 197 31.83 14.38 13.90
N HIS A 198 31.32 13.42 14.69
CA HIS A 198 30.32 12.43 14.28
C HIS A 198 28.92 12.73 14.77
N PHE A 199 28.78 13.50 15.85
CA PHE A 199 27.50 13.99 16.35
C PHE A 199 27.24 15.41 15.86
N ASP A 200 26.18 15.59 15.07
CA ASP A 200 25.74 16.88 14.56
C ASP A 200 24.69 17.51 15.48
N THR A 201 24.80 18.82 15.72
CA THR A 201 23.77 19.53 16.48
C THR A 201 22.50 19.68 15.65
N VAL A 202 21.36 19.29 16.21
CA VAL A 202 20.04 19.41 15.58
C VAL A 202 19.09 20.16 16.51
N TYR A 203 18.27 21.05 15.96
CA TYR A 203 17.24 21.76 16.70
C TYR A 203 15.88 21.34 16.18
N THR A 204 15.08 20.71 17.02
CA THR A 204 13.81 20.09 16.67
C THR A 204 12.74 20.35 17.75
N GLU A 205 11.58 19.74 17.60
CA GLU A 205 10.50 19.79 18.61
C GLU A 205 10.86 19.15 19.96
N HIS A 206 12.02 18.51 20.08
CA HIS A 206 12.59 18.00 21.34
C HIS A 206 13.67 18.94 21.93
N GLY A 207 13.83 20.14 21.36
CA GLY A 207 14.88 21.09 21.71
C GLY A 207 16.20 20.83 20.97
N MET A 208 17.30 21.31 21.56
CA MET A 208 18.66 21.12 21.04
C MET A 208 19.17 19.74 21.40
N CYS A 209 19.56 18.96 20.39
CA CYS A 209 20.04 17.60 20.53
C CYS A 209 21.29 17.37 19.68
N PHE A 210 21.96 16.22 19.89
CA PHE A 210 23.11 15.77 19.13
C PHE A 210 22.79 14.46 18.41
N ALA A 211 22.95 14.42 17.09
CA ALA A 211 22.56 13.31 16.24
C ALA A 211 23.77 12.60 15.62
N PHE A 212 23.93 11.32 15.89
CA PHE A 212 24.88 10.43 15.23
C PHE A 212 24.20 9.78 14.02
N ASN A 213 24.91 9.71 12.89
CA ASN A 213 24.48 9.04 11.66
C ASN A 213 23.13 9.51 11.10
N SER A 214 22.81 10.80 11.28
CA SER A 214 21.60 11.39 10.69
C SER A 214 21.84 11.80 9.25
N ARG A 215 20.87 11.50 8.38
CA ARG A 215 20.86 11.99 7.00
C ARG A 215 20.55 13.49 6.93
N PHE A 216 19.83 14.01 7.90
CA PHE A 216 19.44 15.43 7.98
C PHE A 216 20.56 16.20 8.68
N LYS A 217 21.39 16.88 7.89
CA LYS A 217 22.53 17.62 8.38
C LYS A 217 22.15 18.89 9.13
N SER A 218 23.00 19.28 10.07
CA SER A 218 22.93 20.58 10.72
C SER A 218 23.29 21.71 9.75
N GLU A 219 22.58 22.83 9.89
CA GLU A 219 22.84 24.07 9.13
C GLU A 219 24.15 24.76 9.54
N THR A 220 24.77 24.31 10.63
CA THR A 220 25.93 24.99 11.26
C THR A 220 27.29 24.49 10.78
N LYS A 221 27.34 23.40 10.04
CA LYS A 221 28.59 22.92 9.41
C LYS A 221 28.52 23.24 7.92
N GLU A 222 29.28 24.26 7.51
CA GLU A 222 29.69 24.42 6.12
C GLU A 222 30.33 23.08 5.69
N ASP A 223 29.78 22.46 4.69
CA ASP A 223 30.25 21.27 3.95
C ASP A 223 31.57 20.62 4.38
N VAL A 224 31.66 20.15 5.60
CA VAL A 224 32.58 19.07 5.90
C VAL A 224 31.97 17.88 5.19
N SER A 225 32.59 17.47 4.10
CA SER A 225 32.25 16.37 3.21
C SER A 225 31.54 15.29 4.00
N GLY A 226 30.22 15.15 3.73
CA GLY A 226 29.37 14.33 4.55
C GLY A 226 30.00 12.99 4.80
N ALA A 227 30.23 12.68 6.07
CA ALA A 227 30.56 11.32 6.45
C ALA A 227 29.51 10.42 5.82
N ALA A 228 29.95 9.48 4.99
CA ALA A 228 29.06 8.49 4.42
C ALA A 228 28.28 7.84 5.57
N PRO A 229 27.01 7.44 5.34
CA PRO A 229 26.26 6.71 6.36
C PRO A 229 27.14 5.58 6.90
N HIS A 230 27.16 5.40 8.21
CA HIS A 230 27.95 4.34 8.84
C HIS A 230 27.35 2.99 8.49
N ASP A 231 27.81 2.42 7.37
CA ASP A 231 27.45 1.09 6.94
C ASP A 231 28.06 0.05 7.87
N LEU A 232 27.33 -1.02 8.11
CA LEU A 232 27.76 -2.18 8.86
C LEU A 232 27.96 -3.35 7.91
N TYR A 233 28.98 -4.16 8.20
CA TYR A 233 29.27 -5.40 7.48
C TYR A 233 29.14 -6.58 8.43
N GLU A 234 28.65 -7.71 7.96
CA GLU A 234 28.53 -8.95 8.73
C GLU A 234 29.90 -9.40 9.32
N THR A 235 30.97 -9.06 8.61
CA THR A 235 32.35 -9.35 9.01
C THR A 235 32.91 -8.46 10.11
N ASP A 236 32.20 -7.40 10.50
CA ASP A 236 32.62 -6.48 11.56
C ASP A 236 32.65 -7.22 12.90
N LYS A 237 33.68 -6.94 13.72
CA LYS A 237 33.83 -7.59 15.03
C LYS A 237 32.73 -7.22 16.01
N LYS A 238 32.27 -5.95 15.94
CA LYS A 238 31.18 -5.44 16.75
C LYS A 238 30.33 -4.46 15.94
N TRP A 239 29.03 -4.49 16.21
CA TRP A 239 28.03 -3.60 15.59
C TRP A 239 27.44 -2.69 16.67
N ALA A 240 28.31 -1.80 17.21
CA ALA A 240 27.99 -1.05 18.40
C ALA A 240 28.48 0.41 18.34
N LEU A 241 27.71 1.27 18.98
CA LEU A 241 28.04 2.64 19.31
C LEU A 241 28.03 2.78 20.84
N PHE A 242 29.15 3.23 21.42
CA PHE A 242 29.26 3.57 22.83
C PHE A 242 29.48 5.07 22.95
N PHE A 243 28.84 5.70 23.92
CA PHE A 243 29.04 7.11 24.26
C PHE A 243 28.68 7.39 25.73
N ILE A 244 29.30 8.40 26.30
CA ILE A 244 29.05 8.84 27.67
C ILE A 244 28.45 10.23 27.64
N PRO A 245 27.12 10.38 27.90
CA PRO A 245 26.52 11.70 28.11
C PRO A 245 26.91 12.24 29.49
N ASN A 246 27.17 13.55 29.58
CA ASN A 246 27.35 14.28 30.83
C ASN A 246 26.00 14.88 31.24
N GLY A 247 25.50 14.52 32.41
CA GLY A 247 24.17 14.92 32.89
C GLY A 247 23.05 14.07 32.33
N THR A 248 21.83 14.32 32.76
CA THR A 248 20.62 13.61 32.32
C THR A 248 20.31 13.85 30.84
N ALA A 249 19.99 12.78 30.12
CA ALA A 249 19.71 12.85 28.69
C ALA A 249 18.69 11.81 28.23
N ASN A 250 17.92 12.16 27.22
CA ASN A 250 17.02 11.27 26.51
C ASN A 250 17.68 10.78 25.21
N VAL A 251 17.66 9.47 24.98
CA VAL A 251 18.26 8.87 23.78
C VAL A 251 17.18 8.27 22.90
N PHE A 252 17.26 8.59 21.59
CA PHE A 252 16.35 8.15 20.55
C PHE A 252 17.12 7.34 19.52
N ILE A 253 16.55 6.20 19.08
CA ILE A 253 17.16 5.28 18.12
C ILE A 253 16.15 5.01 17.01
N PHE A 254 16.46 5.37 15.76
CA PHE A 254 15.56 5.19 14.63
C PHE A 254 16.31 5.12 13.29
N SER A 255 15.57 4.98 12.18
CA SER A 255 16.18 4.91 10.85
C SER A 255 16.81 6.23 10.42
N ASN A 256 17.99 6.18 9.82
CA ASN A 256 18.68 7.35 9.29
C ASN A 256 17.93 8.07 8.15
N GLU A 257 16.92 7.43 7.57
CA GLU A 257 16.05 8.01 6.54
C GLU A 257 14.94 8.89 7.12
N GLU A 258 14.61 8.73 8.40
CA GLU A 258 13.52 9.43 9.07
C GLU A 258 13.98 10.79 9.62
N TYR A 259 13.12 11.81 9.48
CA TYR A 259 13.34 13.11 10.10
C TYR A 259 12.93 13.08 11.56
N PHE A 260 13.80 13.59 12.46
CA PHE A 260 13.52 13.62 13.89
C PHE A 260 12.51 14.71 14.25
N GLY A 261 11.30 14.31 14.51
CA GLY A 261 10.18 15.19 14.89
C GLY A 261 9.49 14.71 16.17
N ARG A 262 8.41 15.38 16.52
CA ARG A 262 7.60 15.15 17.73
C ARG A 262 7.08 13.71 17.89
N ASP A 263 6.95 12.97 16.79
CA ASP A 263 6.31 11.64 16.79
C ASP A 263 7.22 10.54 17.36
N PHE A 264 8.48 10.87 17.68
CA PHE A 264 9.43 9.94 18.30
C PHE A 264 9.38 10.07 19.82
N ASN A 265 9.42 8.93 20.52
CA ASN A 265 9.55 8.86 21.96
C ASN A 265 10.96 8.41 22.33
N ALA A 266 11.47 8.92 23.47
CA ALA A 266 12.73 8.46 24.04
C ALA A 266 12.63 6.97 24.36
N GLN A 267 13.66 6.23 23.96
CA GLN A 267 13.76 4.79 24.22
C GLN A 267 14.65 4.50 25.42
N ILE A 268 15.56 5.41 25.73
CA ILE A 268 16.47 5.33 26.87
C ILE A 268 16.44 6.68 27.56
N GLU A 269 16.19 6.66 28.85
CA GLU A 269 16.39 7.77 29.77
C GLU A 269 17.72 7.49 30.49
N TRP A 270 18.69 8.37 30.30
CA TRP A 270 20.02 8.29 30.87
C TRP A 270 20.15 9.20 32.08
N GLU A 271 20.77 8.69 33.13
CA GLU A 271 21.18 9.42 34.32
C GLU A 271 22.68 9.16 34.56
N ASP A 272 23.37 10.11 35.20
CA ASP A 272 24.79 9.97 35.48
C ASP A 272 25.12 8.73 36.33
N ASN A 273 26.32 8.19 36.15
CA ASN A 273 26.87 7.05 36.90
C ASN A 273 26.04 5.75 36.74
N GLN A 274 25.54 5.51 35.56
CA GLN A 274 24.94 4.22 35.22
C GLN A 274 25.52 3.67 33.91
N LYS A 275 25.44 2.36 33.76
CA LYS A 275 25.71 1.66 32.51
C LYS A 275 24.40 1.25 31.89
N VAL A 276 24.14 1.65 30.65
CA VAL A 276 22.96 1.27 29.90
C VAL A 276 23.37 0.53 28.63
N GLU A 277 23.01 -0.75 28.54
CA GLU A 277 23.18 -1.55 27.32
C GLU A 277 21.83 -1.72 26.61
N ALA A 278 21.69 -1.16 25.43
CA ALA A 278 20.54 -1.32 24.57
C ALA A 278 20.88 -2.26 23.41
N ARG A 279 20.36 -3.49 23.48
CA ARG A 279 20.50 -4.47 22.41
C ARG A 279 19.34 -4.35 21.45
N ILE A 280 19.64 -3.94 20.21
CA ILE A 280 18.66 -3.60 19.20
C ILE A 280 18.53 -4.69 18.14
N SER A 281 17.34 -4.80 17.57
CA SER A 281 17.07 -5.56 16.35
C SER A 281 16.55 -4.63 15.24
N LYS A 282 16.89 -4.94 13.99
CA LYS A 282 16.41 -4.22 12.81
C LYS A 282 15.28 -4.98 12.17
N LYS A 283 14.14 -4.34 11.99
CA LYS A 283 13.02 -4.82 11.16
C LYS A 283 12.92 -3.94 9.93
N ASN A 284 13.22 -4.51 8.78
CA ASN A 284 13.08 -3.81 7.50
C ASN A 284 11.87 -4.35 6.74
N THR A 285 10.97 -3.47 6.35
CA THR A 285 9.83 -3.77 5.48
C THR A 285 9.99 -2.98 4.20
N TYR A 286 9.97 -3.65 3.05
CA TYR A 286 9.96 -2.99 1.76
C TYR A 286 8.82 -3.49 0.88
N THR A 287 8.32 -2.61 0.03
CA THR A 287 7.25 -2.92 -0.91
C THR A 287 7.85 -3.03 -2.31
N THR A 288 7.47 -4.07 -3.05
CA THR A 288 7.94 -4.27 -4.43
C THR A 288 7.39 -3.20 -5.37
N ASP A 289 8.14 -2.90 -6.44
CA ASP A 289 7.74 -1.90 -7.43
C ASP A 289 6.43 -2.25 -8.15
N ASP A 290 6.07 -3.53 -8.22
CA ASP A 290 4.77 -3.97 -8.76
C ASP A 290 3.58 -3.33 -8.04
N ALA A 291 3.74 -2.95 -6.77
CA ALA A 291 2.70 -2.27 -6.01
C ALA A 291 2.44 -0.83 -6.49
N ARG A 292 3.27 -0.25 -7.36
CA ARG A 292 3.03 1.06 -7.98
C ARG A 292 1.81 1.06 -8.90
N GLN A 293 1.39 -0.11 -9.41
CA GLN A 293 0.14 -0.26 -10.15
C GLN A 293 -1.12 0.01 -9.30
N LEU A 294 -1.01 -0.09 -7.98
CA LEU A 294 -2.08 0.18 -7.03
C LEU A 294 -2.09 1.66 -6.63
N THR A 295 -3.26 2.21 -6.37
CA THR A 295 -3.38 3.56 -5.83
C THR A 295 -2.85 3.63 -4.38
N ILE A 296 -2.44 4.82 -3.94
CA ILE A 296 -1.95 5.05 -2.57
C ILE A 296 -2.99 4.55 -1.54
N GLY A 297 -4.29 4.84 -1.76
CA GLY A 297 -5.36 4.41 -0.87
C GLY A 297 -5.53 2.89 -0.78
N GLN A 298 -5.22 2.14 -1.84
CA GLN A 298 -5.28 0.68 -1.88
C GLN A 298 -4.06 0.05 -1.18
N ARG A 299 -2.85 0.52 -1.48
CA ARG A 299 -1.62 -0.01 -0.89
C ARG A 299 -1.29 0.60 0.48
N LYS A 300 -1.93 1.73 0.85
CA LYS A 300 -1.77 2.42 2.15
C LYS A 300 -0.31 2.77 2.47
N CYS A 301 0.46 3.12 1.45
CA CYS A 301 1.82 3.63 1.62
C CYS A 301 2.25 4.46 0.39
N ILE A 302 3.29 5.27 0.59
CA ILE A 302 3.88 6.15 -0.44
C ILE A 302 5.33 5.73 -0.65
N PHE A 303 5.75 5.59 -1.91
CA PHE A 303 7.16 5.37 -2.25
C PHE A 303 7.97 6.64 -2.06
N TYR A 304 9.24 6.45 -1.75
CA TYR A 304 10.19 7.52 -1.47
C TYR A 304 10.28 8.61 -2.55
N ASP A 305 10.13 8.23 -3.81
CA ASP A 305 10.23 9.09 -5.00
C ASP A 305 8.89 9.56 -5.58
N GLU A 306 7.76 9.09 -5.02
CA GLU A 306 6.44 9.29 -5.60
C GLU A 306 5.85 10.66 -5.28
N VAL A 307 6.06 11.14 -4.06
CA VAL A 307 5.57 12.45 -3.60
C VAL A 307 6.75 13.31 -3.22
N LYS A 308 6.90 14.43 -3.90
CA LYS A 308 7.92 15.42 -3.56
C LYS A 308 7.41 16.36 -2.48
N LEU A 309 8.08 16.32 -1.34
CA LEU A 309 7.85 17.26 -0.26
C LEU A 309 8.53 18.61 -0.61
N GLN A 310 7.89 19.70 -0.26
CA GLN A 310 8.38 21.03 -0.58
C GLN A 310 9.58 21.45 0.28
N TYR A 311 9.55 21.04 1.56
CA TYR A 311 10.55 21.41 2.55
C TYR A 311 11.56 20.30 2.83
N PHE A 312 11.30 19.07 2.37
CA PHE A 312 12.15 17.90 2.51
C PHE A 312 12.39 17.25 1.14
N PRO A 313 13.28 17.83 0.31
CA PRO A 313 13.52 17.36 -1.05
C PRO A 313 14.28 16.03 -1.10
N GLU A 314 14.84 15.59 0.02
CA GLU A 314 15.61 14.34 0.15
C GLU A 314 14.80 13.08 -0.16
N GLY A 315 13.48 13.17 -0.09
CA GLY A 315 12.53 12.12 -0.41
C GLY A 315 11.41 12.01 0.62
N TYR A 316 10.41 11.21 0.27
CA TYR A 316 9.24 11.04 1.13
C TYR A 316 9.52 10.07 2.26
N THR A 317 9.30 10.52 3.50
CA THR A 317 9.10 9.66 4.68
C THR A 317 7.86 10.12 5.44
N PHE A 318 7.29 9.23 6.26
CA PHE A 318 6.11 9.60 7.05
C PHE A 318 6.41 10.77 8.01
N SER A 319 7.55 10.72 8.69
CA SER A 319 7.96 11.77 9.64
C SER A 319 8.24 13.10 8.96
N SER A 320 8.88 13.10 7.78
CA SER A 320 9.10 14.31 6.98
C SER A 320 7.78 14.93 6.51
N CYS A 321 6.83 14.11 6.06
CA CYS A 321 5.50 14.58 5.65
C CYS A 321 4.74 15.20 6.83
N MET A 322 4.75 14.55 8.00
CA MET A 322 4.09 15.04 9.20
C MET A 322 4.67 16.39 9.66
N THR A 323 6.00 16.50 9.64
CA THR A 323 6.69 17.73 9.99
C THR A 323 6.38 18.86 9.00
N GLU A 324 6.44 18.57 7.71
CA GLU A 324 6.06 19.55 6.66
C GLU A 324 4.60 20.01 6.80
N CYS A 325 3.69 19.08 7.11
CA CYS A 325 2.29 19.40 7.36
C CYS A 325 2.15 20.39 8.54
N ARG A 326 2.86 20.15 9.67
CA ARG A 326 2.86 21.04 10.83
C ARG A 326 3.45 22.41 10.49
N MET A 327 4.57 22.45 9.78
CA MET A 327 5.19 23.69 9.30
C MET A 327 4.22 24.49 8.42
N LYS A 328 3.62 23.88 7.41
CA LYS A 328 2.62 24.52 6.53
C LYS A 328 1.43 25.06 7.30
N ARG A 329 0.99 24.36 8.35
CA ARG A 329 -0.13 24.81 9.20
C ARG A 329 0.26 26.00 10.07
N ALA A 330 1.44 25.95 10.71
CA ALA A 330 1.95 27.09 11.48
C ALA A 330 2.06 28.34 10.59
N ILE A 331 2.60 28.21 9.40
CA ILE A 331 2.72 29.30 8.42
C ILE A 331 1.33 29.79 7.99
N LYS A 332 0.39 28.90 7.73
CA LYS A 332 -0.97 29.27 7.32
C LYS A 332 -1.72 30.03 8.42
N LEU A 333 -1.62 29.57 9.67
CA LEU A 333 -2.37 30.11 10.80
C LEU A 333 -1.68 31.33 11.45
N CYS A 334 -0.36 31.25 11.66
CA CYS A 334 0.42 32.25 12.39
C CYS A 334 1.38 33.06 11.49
N LYS A 335 1.43 32.79 10.17
CA LYS A 335 2.24 33.50 9.17
C LYS A 335 3.75 33.41 9.41
N CYS A 336 4.21 32.48 10.20
CA CYS A 336 5.62 32.29 10.50
C CYS A 336 5.97 30.81 10.66
N ASN A 337 7.26 30.47 10.56
CA ASN A 337 7.82 29.15 10.79
C ASN A 337 8.40 29.08 12.21
N PRO A 338 8.02 28.12 13.06
CA PRO A 338 8.58 27.98 14.41
C PRO A 338 10.10 27.86 14.44
N PRO A 339 10.80 28.42 15.47
CA PRO A 339 12.26 28.49 15.49
C PRO A 339 12.97 27.13 15.54
N PHE A 340 12.31 26.08 16.06
CA PHE A 340 12.84 24.72 16.14
C PHE A 340 12.76 23.94 14.81
N TYR A 341 12.09 24.49 13.78
CA TYR A 341 12.14 23.94 12.43
C TYR A 341 13.22 24.58 11.59
N LYS A 342 13.69 23.90 10.55
CA LYS A 342 14.64 24.46 9.60
C LYS A 342 14.09 25.71 8.91
N PRO A 343 14.94 26.73 8.62
CA PRO A 343 14.53 27.89 7.86
C PRO A 343 14.06 27.52 6.45
N ILE A 344 13.06 28.25 5.97
CA ILE A 344 12.55 28.07 4.61
C ILE A 344 12.51 29.44 3.90
N PRO A 345 12.82 29.48 2.60
CA PRO A 345 13.03 30.76 1.89
C PRO A 345 11.82 31.70 1.89
N ASN A 346 10.59 31.14 1.98
CA ASN A 346 9.36 31.91 1.74
C ASN A 346 8.52 32.13 3.01
N ALA A 347 9.06 31.89 4.21
CA ALA A 347 8.35 32.17 5.44
C ALA A 347 9.30 32.72 6.50
N PRO A 348 8.94 33.84 7.16
CA PRO A 348 9.75 34.38 8.24
C PRO A 348 9.73 33.44 9.43
N MET A 349 10.82 33.42 10.21
CA MET A 349 10.84 32.71 11.48
C MET A 349 9.89 33.40 12.48
N CYS A 350 9.24 32.62 13.33
CA CYS A 350 8.39 33.17 14.38
C CYS A 350 9.24 33.97 15.40
N GLY A 351 8.90 35.21 15.60
CA GLY A 351 9.38 36.00 16.75
C GLY A 351 8.41 35.85 17.94
N VAL A 352 8.75 36.48 19.05
CA VAL A 352 7.97 36.41 20.31
C VAL A 352 6.51 36.82 20.10
N SER A 353 6.26 37.83 19.27
CA SER A 353 4.90 38.33 18.96
C SER A 353 3.97 37.25 18.39
N HIS A 354 4.52 36.14 17.89
CA HIS A 354 3.75 35.04 17.31
C HIS A 354 3.47 33.90 18.32
N PHE A 355 4.06 33.93 19.52
CA PHE A 355 3.90 32.85 20.50
C PHE A 355 2.46 32.67 20.97
N SER A 356 1.74 33.76 21.20
CA SER A 356 0.31 33.70 21.52
C SER A 356 -0.55 33.07 20.42
N CYS A 357 -0.15 33.22 19.15
CA CYS A 357 -0.79 32.54 18.02
C CYS A 357 -0.48 31.05 18.01
N LEU A 358 0.80 30.68 18.19
CA LEU A 358 1.22 29.27 18.24
C LEU A 358 0.55 28.51 19.36
N GLU A 359 0.44 29.12 20.55
CA GLU A 359 -0.29 28.55 21.69
C GLU A 359 -1.77 28.36 21.37
N LYS A 360 -2.44 29.41 20.87
CA LYS A 360 -3.87 29.36 20.50
C LYS A 360 -4.18 28.23 19.52
N TYR A 361 -3.32 28.03 18.54
CA TYR A 361 -3.54 27.04 17.47
C TYR A 361 -2.72 25.76 17.65
N LYS A 362 -2.07 25.53 18.80
CA LYS A 362 -1.25 24.36 19.12
C LYS A 362 -1.92 23.05 18.71
N VAL A 363 -3.13 22.78 19.19
CA VAL A 363 -3.88 21.57 18.89
C VAL A 363 -4.16 21.42 17.38
N ASN A 364 -4.48 22.52 16.71
CA ASN A 364 -4.72 22.51 15.27
C ASN A 364 -3.44 22.22 14.46
N ILE A 365 -2.30 22.69 14.92
CA ILE A 365 -1.01 22.49 14.25
C ILE A 365 -0.51 21.07 14.47
N THR A 366 -0.55 20.56 15.71
CA THR A 366 0.08 19.29 16.09
C THR A 366 -0.78 18.06 15.84
N SER A 367 -2.11 18.21 15.69
CA SER A 367 -3.02 17.08 15.52
C SER A 367 -2.75 16.28 14.25
N ILE A 368 -2.53 14.97 14.40
CA ILE A 368 -2.36 13.98 13.33
C ILE A 368 -3.59 13.96 12.40
N LYS A 369 -4.80 14.10 12.95
CA LYS A 369 -6.06 14.11 12.16
C LYS A 369 -6.08 15.16 11.06
N ASN A 370 -5.29 16.19 11.21
CA ASN A 370 -5.21 17.29 10.26
C ASN A 370 -4.17 17.05 9.14
N CYS A 371 -3.37 15.99 9.24
CA CYS A 371 -2.34 15.58 8.28
C CYS A 371 -2.64 14.20 7.66
N MET A 372 -3.91 13.86 7.47
CA MET A 372 -4.36 12.56 6.93
C MET A 372 -3.88 12.22 5.52
N HIS A 373 -3.28 13.17 4.80
CA HIS A 373 -2.66 12.92 3.50
C HIS A 373 -1.26 12.30 3.61
N CYS A 374 -0.68 12.28 4.81
CA CYS A 374 0.58 11.60 5.07
C CYS A 374 0.31 10.12 5.35
N GLU A 375 0.64 9.28 4.38
CA GLU A 375 0.59 7.83 4.51
C GLU A 375 1.96 7.27 4.89
N LEU A 376 1.99 6.04 5.39
CA LEU A 376 3.24 5.37 5.77
C LEU A 376 4.18 5.23 4.56
N SER A 377 5.48 5.15 4.81
CA SER A 377 6.47 4.86 3.77
C SER A 377 6.34 3.41 3.29
N CYS A 378 6.44 3.16 1.98
CA CYS A 378 6.41 1.82 1.40
C CYS A 378 7.68 1.01 1.72
N SER A 379 8.78 1.70 2.01
CA SER A 379 9.97 1.12 2.62
C SER A 379 10.17 1.73 4.00
N LYS A 380 10.27 0.91 5.02
CA LYS A 380 10.41 1.36 6.41
C LYS A 380 11.36 0.46 7.18
N THR A 381 12.36 1.08 7.80
CA THR A 381 13.24 0.42 8.76
C THR A 381 12.85 0.84 10.18
N VAL A 382 12.66 -0.13 11.06
CA VAL A 382 12.35 0.09 12.47
C VAL A 382 13.41 -0.61 13.31
N PHE A 383 13.93 0.08 14.31
CA PHE A 383 14.83 -0.47 15.30
C PHE A 383 14.07 -0.66 16.62
N ASN A 384 14.06 -1.88 17.12
CA ASN A 384 13.44 -2.22 18.40
C ASN A 384 14.53 -2.56 19.41
N ILE A 385 14.39 -2.08 20.64
CA ILE A 385 15.21 -2.55 21.75
C ILE A 385 14.64 -3.88 22.21
N GLU A 386 15.36 -4.96 21.97
CA GLU A 386 14.97 -6.31 22.41
C GLU A 386 15.37 -6.56 23.86
N LYS A 387 16.45 -5.93 24.30
CA LYS A 387 16.94 -6.03 25.67
C LYS A 387 17.55 -4.71 26.12
N LEU A 388 17.08 -4.19 27.24
CA LEU A 388 17.63 -3.02 27.91
C LEU A 388 18.15 -3.44 29.28
N ILE A 389 19.45 -3.25 29.49
CA ILE A 389 20.13 -3.56 30.77
C ILE A 389 20.56 -2.23 31.35
N LYS A 390 20.12 -1.92 32.55
CA LYS A 390 20.60 -0.77 33.35
C LYS A 390 21.32 -1.30 34.58
N SER A 391 22.53 -0.84 34.80
CA SER A 391 23.34 -1.16 35.99
C SER A 391 23.86 0.13 36.62
N THR A 392 23.74 0.23 37.93
CA THR A 392 24.21 1.36 38.73
C THR A 392 25.46 1.00 39.54
N GLU A 393 26.04 -0.21 39.33
CA GLU A 393 27.31 -0.56 39.93
C GLU A 393 28.42 0.28 39.31
N LYS A 394 29.13 1.02 40.15
CA LYS A 394 30.32 1.82 39.76
C LYS A 394 31.38 0.91 39.13
N ASN A 395 31.40 0.85 37.85
CA ASN A 395 32.46 0.25 37.05
C ASN A 395 33.05 1.35 36.15
N ASP A 396 34.28 1.18 35.69
CA ASP A 396 34.98 2.10 34.79
C ASP A 396 34.33 2.26 33.41
N ASP A 397 33.19 1.58 33.16
CA ASP A 397 32.50 1.52 31.87
C ASP A 397 31.10 2.17 31.92
N ASP A 398 30.89 3.22 32.72
CA ASP A 398 29.61 3.97 32.74
C ASP A 398 29.39 4.61 31.37
N GLY A 399 28.18 4.48 30.83
CA GLY A 399 27.85 5.01 29.52
C GLY A 399 26.68 4.27 28.83
N VAL A 400 26.32 4.73 27.66
CA VAL A 400 25.28 4.12 26.82
C VAL A 400 25.93 3.31 25.71
N LEU A 401 25.63 2.02 25.68
CA LEU A 401 26.01 1.10 24.61
C LEU A 401 24.78 0.74 23.77
N VAL A 402 24.79 1.08 22.51
CA VAL A 402 23.79 0.67 21.54
C VAL A 402 24.40 -0.36 20.60
N GLU A 403 23.97 -1.61 20.69
CA GLU A 403 24.55 -2.71 19.89
C GLU A 403 23.46 -3.55 19.22
N PHE A 404 23.77 -4.13 18.06
CA PHE A 404 22.89 -5.12 17.44
C PHE A 404 22.97 -6.44 18.21
N LEU A 405 21.81 -7.00 18.54
CA LEU A 405 21.73 -8.31 19.20
C LEU A 405 22.20 -9.42 18.26
N THR A 406 21.79 -9.36 17.01
CA THR A 406 22.14 -10.31 15.95
C THR A 406 22.18 -9.59 14.62
N TRP A 407 22.93 -10.15 13.65
CA TRP A 407 22.89 -9.66 12.29
C TRP A 407 21.47 -9.79 11.71
N PRO A 408 20.91 -8.75 11.08
CA PRO A 408 19.55 -8.78 10.54
C PRO A 408 19.49 -9.61 9.25
N ILE A 409 18.99 -10.84 9.37
CA ILE A 409 18.89 -11.81 8.26
C ILE A 409 17.52 -11.72 7.55
N ILE A 410 16.49 -11.21 8.23
CA ILE A 410 15.11 -11.27 7.76
C ILE A 410 14.62 -9.88 7.38
N ARG A 411 14.05 -9.79 6.18
CA ARG A 411 13.27 -8.64 5.71
C ARG A 411 11.82 -9.02 5.54
N TYR A 412 10.94 -8.07 5.69
CA TYR A 412 9.54 -8.21 5.32
C TYR A 412 9.34 -7.64 3.93
N LYS A 413 8.96 -8.50 2.99
CA LYS A 413 8.63 -8.14 1.62
C LYS A 413 7.12 -7.98 1.48
N ARG A 414 6.68 -6.80 1.10
CA ARG A 414 5.28 -6.53 0.79
C ARG A 414 5.09 -6.53 -0.72
N GLU A 415 4.25 -7.42 -1.22
CA GLU A 415 4.01 -7.60 -2.64
C GLU A 415 2.52 -7.60 -2.97
N VAL A 416 2.20 -7.41 -4.25
CA VAL A 416 0.83 -7.44 -4.73
C VAL A 416 0.32 -8.87 -4.70
N LEU A 417 -0.69 -9.12 -3.87
CA LEU A 417 -1.40 -10.41 -3.84
C LEU A 417 -2.43 -10.49 -4.98
N PHE A 418 -3.04 -9.36 -5.32
CA PHE A 418 -4.15 -9.29 -6.24
C PHE A 418 -4.04 -8.04 -7.12
N GLY A 419 -3.56 -8.22 -8.34
CA GLY A 419 -3.40 -7.16 -9.32
C GLY A 419 -4.59 -7.04 -10.28
N TRP A 420 -4.53 -6.09 -11.21
CA TRP A 420 -5.57 -5.89 -12.23
C TRP A 420 -5.78 -7.11 -13.13
N VAL A 421 -4.71 -7.81 -13.47
CA VAL A 421 -4.78 -9.02 -14.31
C VAL A 421 -5.49 -10.14 -13.57
N ASP A 422 -5.15 -10.34 -12.30
CA ASP A 422 -5.78 -11.36 -11.45
C ASP A 422 -7.27 -11.08 -11.25
N LEU A 423 -7.63 -9.80 -11.11
CA LEU A 423 -9.01 -9.36 -11.01
C LEU A 423 -9.78 -9.68 -12.31
N LEU A 424 -9.21 -9.35 -13.47
CA LEU A 424 -9.82 -9.63 -14.78
C LEU A 424 -10.03 -11.13 -14.99
N VAL A 425 -9.01 -11.94 -14.70
CA VAL A 425 -9.06 -13.41 -14.82
C VAL A 425 -10.11 -13.98 -13.87
N SER A 426 -10.14 -13.52 -12.62
CA SER A 426 -11.10 -13.99 -11.62
C SER A 426 -12.54 -13.62 -12.00
N PHE A 427 -12.79 -12.38 -12.44
CA PHE A 427 -14.12 -11.96 -12.91
C PHE A 427 -14.55 -12.75 -14.13
N GLY A 428 -13.65 -12.93 -15.11
CA GLY A 428 -13.89 -13.73 -16.29
C GLY A 428 -14.20 -15.18 -15.95
N GLY A 429 -13.43 -15.77 -15.04
CA GLY A 429 -13.64 -17.14 -14.57
C GLY A 429 -14.98 -17.34 -13.88
N ILE A 430 -15.36 -16.44 -12.96
CA ILE A 430 -16.65 -16.51 -12.26
C ILE A 430 -17.82 -16.30 -13.23
N ALA A 431 -17.75 -15.29 -14.10
CA ALA A 431 -18.80 -15.03 -15.08
C ALA A 431 -18.95 -16.20 -16.06
N SER A 432 -17.83 -16.82 -16.48
CA SER A 432 -17.84 -17.99 -17.35
C SER A 432 -18.45 -19.21 -16.66
N LEU A 433 -18.09 -19.46 -15.39
CA LEU A 433 -18.56 -20.63 -14.62
C LEU A 433 -20.09 -20.59 -14.43
N PHE A 434 -20.64 -19.47 -14.01
CA PHE A 434 -22.06 -19.35 -13.68
C PHE A 434 -22.95 -19.03 -14.89
N LEU A 435 -22.46 -18.20 -15.82
CA LEU A 435 -23.27 -17.67 -16.91
C LEU A 435 -22.79 -18.13 -18.30
N GLY A 436 -21.64 -18.79 -18.42
CA GLY A 436 -21.00 -19.06 -19.71
C GLY A 436 -20.53 -17.80 -20.41
N PHE A 437 -20.34 -16.70 -19.67
CA PHE A 437 -19.96 -15.40 -20.23
C PHE A 437 -18.48 -15.39 -20.61
N SER A 438 -18.19 -15.07 -21.86
CA SER A 438 -16.85 -14.85 -22.37
C SER A 438 -16.68 -13.40 -22.88
N LEU A 439 -15.43 -12.99 -23.12
CA LEU A 439 -15.17 -11.69 -23.74
C LEU A 439 -15.88 -11.55 -25.09
N LEU A 440 -15.92 -12.64 -25.87
CA LEU A 440 -16.64 -12.66 -27.16
C LEU A 440 -18.14 -12.54 -26.98
N SER A 441 -18.73 -13.14 -25.92
CA SER A 441 -20.15 -12.94 -25.59
C SER A 441 -20.45 -11.47 -25.28
N GLY A 442 -19.51 -10.76 -24.65
CA GLY A 442 -19.62 -9.31 -24.45
C GLY A 442 -19.62 -8.51 -25.76
N VAL A 443 -18.71 -8.84 -26.67
CA VAL A 443 -18.69 -8.23 -28.02
C VAL A 443 -19.97 -8.55 -28.79
N GLU A 444 -20.49 -9.77 -28.68
CA GLU A 444 -21.76 -10.18 -29.30
C GLU A 444 -22.93 -9.34 -28.78
N ILE A 445 -23.03 -9.10 -27.48
CA ILE A 445 -24.04 -8.22 -26.88
C ILE A 445 -23.92 -6.81 -27.47
N ILE A 446 -22.72 -6.23 -27.49
CA ILE A 446 -22.50 -4.90 -28.04
C ILE A 446 -22.91 -4.87 -29.52
N TYR A 447 -22.55 -5.88 -30.32
CA TYR A 447 -22.90 -5.98 -31.73
C TYR A 447 -24.41 -5.99 -31.94
N TYR A 448 -25.16 -6.86 -31.25
CA TYR A 448 -26.60 -6.98 -31.38
C TYR A 448 -27.33 -5.69 -30.98
N PHE A 449 -26.96 -5.09 -29.85
CA PHE A 449 -27.68 -3.94 -29.28
C PHE A 449 -27.22 -2.57 -29.82
N THR A 450 -26.08 -2.49 -30.51
CA THR A 450 -25.60 -1.25 -31.13
C THR A 450 -25.60 -1.31 -32.64
N LEU A 451 -24.61 -1.97 -33.23
CA LEU A 451 -24.38 -1.96 -34.68
C LEU A 451 -25.55 -2.58 -35.43
N ARG A 452 -25.99 -3.76 -35.02
CA ARG A 452 -27.07 -4.47 -35.73
C ARG A 452 -28.41 -3.77 -35.55
N ALA A 453 -28.71 -3.27 -34.34
CA ALA A 453 -29.93 -2.49 -34.09
C ALA A 453 -29.96 -1.21 -34.91
N CYS A 454 -28.84 -0.47 -35.00
CA CYS A 454 -28.74 0.74 -35.82
C CYS A 454 -28.82 0.45 -37.32
N CYS A 455 -28.13 -0.59 -37.80
CA CYS A 455 -28.22 -0.99 -39.22
C CYS A 455 -29.62 -1.37 -39.63
N MET A 456 -30.39 -2.06 -38.76
CA MET A 456 -31.78 -2.43 -39.03
C MET A 456 -32.68 -1.21 -39.14
N VAL A 457 -32.48 -0.19 -38.33
CA VAL A 457 -33.24 1.07 -38.40
C VAL A 457 -32.92 1.87 -39.67
N TYR A 458 -31.64 1.89 -40.07
CA TYR A 458 -31.18 2.74 -41.16
C TYR A 458 -31.32 2.09 -42.54
N LYS A 459 -30.96 0.81 -42.69
CA LYS A 459 -30.86 0.12 -43.98
C LYS A 459 -32.08 -0.75 -44.30
N ASN A 460 -32.69 -1.42 -43.31
CA ASN A 460 -33.68 -2.48 -43.48
C ASN A 460 -35.04 -2.14 -42.80
N ARG A 461 -35.45 -0.88 -42.87
CA ARG A 461 -36.68 -0.42 -42.22
C ARG A 461 -37.94 -1.17 -42.68
N GLN A 462 -38.07 -1.46 -43.98
CA GLN A 462 -39.18 -2.22 -44.53
C GLN A 462 -39.17 -3.70 -44.12
N GLU A 463 -38.01 -4.31 -44.13
CA GLU A 463 -37.82 -5.70 -43.72
C GLU A 463 -38.25 -5.92 -42.25
N LEU A 464 -38.00 -4.94 -41.35
CA LEU A 464 -38.44 -5.01 -39.97
C LEU A 464 -39.96 -5.12 -39.82
N TYR A 465 -40.75 -4.42 -40.67
CA TYR A 465 -42.19 -4.51 -40.67
C TYR A 465 -42.68 -5.86 -41.24
N GLU A 466 -42.07 -6.36 -42.31
CA GLU A 466 -42.40 -7.66 -42.91
C GLU A 466 -42.12 -8.83 -41.97
N ILE A 467 -40.95 -8.81 -41.28
CA ILE A 467 -40.58 -9.82 -40.28
C ILE A 467 -41.56 -9.79 -39.09
N GLU A 468 -41.97 -8.61 -38.62
CA GLU A 468 -42.92 -8.48 -37.50
C GLU A 468 -44.29 -9.06 -37.88
N GLU A 469 -44.78 -8.83 -39.13
CA GLU A 469 -46.01 -9.43 -39.62
C GLU A 469 -45.90 -10.94 -39.82
N GLU A 470 -44.78 -11.43 -40.31
CA GLU A 470 -44.53 -12.86 -40.50
C GLU A 470 -44.48 -13.61 -39.16
N ILE A 471 -43.85 -13.02 -38.14
CA ILE A 471 -43.83 -13.57 -36.78
C ILE A 471 -45.21 -13.65 -36.17
N LYS A 472 -46.08 -12.65 -36.44
CA LYS A 472 -47.49 -12.64 -35.99
C LYS A 472 -48.33 -13.71 -36.67
N ARG A 473 -48.01 -14.05 -37.93
CA ARG A 473 -48.74 -15.04 -38.73
C ARG A 473 -48.31 -16.49 -38.47
N ARG A 474 -47.09 -16.73 -37.97
CA ARG A 474 -46.61 -18.09 -37.68
C ARG A 474 -47.28 -18.63 -36.44
N PRO A 475 -47.94 -19.82 -36.50
CA PRO A 475 -48.40 -20.50 -35.30
C PRO A 475 -47.21 -20.89 -34.42
N PRO A 476 -47.35 -20.88 -33.09
CA PRO A 476 -46.28 -21.32 -32.22
C PRO A 476 -45.87 -22.76 -32.57
N PRO A 477 -44.57 -23.07 -32.67
CA PRO A 477 -44.11 -24.44 -32.95
C PRO A 477 -44.63 -25.38 -31.86
N ALA A 478 -45.43 -26.36 -32.26
CA ALA A 478 -45.89 -27.38 -31.36
C ALA A 478 -44.70 -28.30 -31.05
N ILE A 479 -44.19 -28.26 -29.81
CA ILE A 479 -43.25 -29.25 -29.32
C ILE A 479 -44.07 -30.47 -28.94
N ASP A 480 -43.91 -31.56 -29.68
CA ASP A 480 -44.49 -32.84 -29.34
C ASP A 480 -43.74 -33.39 -28.10
N LEU A 481 -44.31 -33.15 -26.91
CA LEU A 481 -43.87 -33.68 -25.64
C LEU A 481 -44.35 -35.12 -25.40
N SER A 482 -44.99 -35.75 -26.38
CA SER A 482 -45.33 -37.16 -26.27
C SER A 482 -44.02 -37.95 -26.18
N LEU A 483 -43.74 -38.51 -25.03
CA LEU A 483 -42.72 -39.54 -24.80
C LEU A 483 -43.16 -40.78 -25.58
N ARG A 484 -43.08 -40.77 -26.89
CA ARG A 484 -43.10 -42.00 -27.67
C ARG A 484 -41.75 -42.67 -27.41
N ILE A 485 -41.72 -43.54 -26.43
CA ILE A 485 -40.71 -44.58 -26.29
C ILE A 485 -40.77 -45.35 -27.61
N LYS A 486 -39.88 -45.07 -28.54
CA LYS A 486 -39.66 -45.94 -29.69
C LYS A 486 -39.23 -47.27 -29.09
N PRO A 487 -39.98 -48.37 -29.28
CA PRO A 487 -39.51 -49.64 -28.76
C PRO A 487 -38.15 -49.93 -29.37
N TYR A 488 -37.19 -50.21 -28.48
CA TYR A 488 -35.86 -50.66 -28.87
C TYR A 488 -36.00 -52.00 -29.61
N VAL A 489 -35.99 -51.95 -30.94
CA VAL A 489 -35.93 -53.16 -31.77
C VAL A 489 -34.50 -53.68 -31.62
N SER A 490 -34.33 -54.69 -30.76
CA SER A 490 -33.13 -55.49 -30.70
C SER A 490 -32.92 -56.13 -32.06
N LYS A 491 -31.89 -55.76 -32.78
CA LYS A 491 -31.42 -56.47 -33.97
C LYS A 491 -30.95 -57.86 -33.49
N THR A 492 -31.85 -58.84 -33.57
CA THR A 492 -31.50 -60.25 -33.46
C THR A 492 -30.55 -60.59 -34.60
N TYR A 493 -29.34 -60.96 -34.25
CA TYR A 493 -28.36 -61.53 -35.19
C TYR A 493 -28.93 -62.83 -35.77
N GLN A 494 -29.21 -62.87 -37.08
CA GLN A 494 -29.39 -64.11 -37.82
C GLN A 494 -28.10 -64.51 -38.48
N PRO A 495 -27.70 -65.80 -38.44
CA PRO A 495 -26.49 -66.30 -39.05
C PRO A 495 -26.59 -66.37 -40.59
N VAL A 496 -25.49 -66.03 -41.27
CA VAL A 496 -25.29 -66.04 -42.70
C VAL A 496 -25.49 -67.44 -43.26
N GLY A 497 -26.47 -67.55 -44.16
CA GLY A 497 -26.62 -68.73 -45.08
C GLY A 497 -26.46 -68.22 -46.50
N ASN A 498 -25.55 -68.88 -47.21
CA ASN A 498 -25.26 -68.68 -48.64
C ASN A 498 -26.49 -68.84 -49.54
N LYS A 499 -26.57 -67.96 -50.59
CA LYS A 499 -26.62 -68.38 -52.01
C LYS A 499 -27.00 -67.21 -52.93
N ASP A 500 -26.08 -67.00 -53.86
CA ASP A 500 -26.22 -66.77 -55.31
C ASP A 500 -27.19 -65.77 -55.93
N SER A 501 -26.55 -64.99 -56.74
CA SER A 501 -26.84 -64.53 -58.13
C SER A 501 -27.76 -63.35 -58.42
N THR A 502 -27.16 -62.56 -59.22
CA THR A 502 -27.51 -61.77 -60.39
C THR A 502 -27.71 -60.26 -60.29
N LEU A 503 -26.74 -59.66 -60.96
CA LEU A 503 -26.76 -58.47 -61.83
C LEU A 503 -27.93 -57.46 -61.70
N THR A 504 -27.59 -56.20 -61.46
CA THR A 504 -27.59 -55.14 -62.46
C THR A 504 -27.10 -53.79 -61.91
N HIS A 505 -26.40 -53.11 -62.79
CA HIS A 505 -25.84 -51.76 -62.73
C HIS A 505 -26.65 -50.72 -61.96
N ASN A 506 -25.98 -49.88 -61.13
CA ASN A 506 -25.84 -48.47 -61.45
C ASN A 506 -24.77 -47.78 -60.58
N ASN A 507 -23.81 -47.21 -61.24
CA ASN A 507 -22.87 -46.24 -60.76
C ASN A 507 -23.58 -45.09 -60.10
N LEU A 508 -23.17 -44.69 -58.89
CA LEU A 508 -22.88 -43.32 -58.48
C LEU A 508 -22.52 -43.29 -56.97
N ASN A 509 -21.44 -42.56 -56.68
CA ASN A 509 -21.03 -42.12 -55.33
C ASN A 509 -19.94 -42.96 -54.58
N SER A 510 -18.78 -43.00 -55.20
CA SER A 510 -17.54 -43.39 -54.50
C SER A 510 -16.76 -42.19 -53.84
N LYS A 511 -17.35 -40.98 -53.80
CA LYS A 511 -16.69 -39.78 -53.20
C LYS A 511 -17.05 -39.47 -51.75
N GLN A 512 -18.10 -40.03 -51.18
CA GLN A 512 -18.52 -39.73 -49.79
C GLN A 512 -17.95 -40.69 -48.73
N LEU A 513 -17.36 -41.83 -49.10
CA LEU A 513 -16.83 -42.78 -48.13
C LEU A 513 -15.36 -42.53 -47.71
N ASN A 514 -14.63 -41.71 -48.43
CA ASN A 514 -13.21 -41.42 -48.08
C ASN A 514 -13.04 -40.29 -47.05
N GLU A 515 -14.00 -39.36 -46.89
CA GLU A 515 -13.90 -38.32 -45.87
C GLU A 515 -14.25 -38.80 -44.44
N LYS A 516 -15.07 -39.81 -44.29
CA LYS A 516 -15.40 -40.38 -42.98
C LYS A 516 -14.28 -41.25 -42.40
N ASN A 517 -13.47 -41.87 -43.21
CA ASN A 517 -12.34 -42.70 -42.72
C ASN A 517 -11.11 -41.88 -42.34
N ILE A 518 -10.91 -40.67 -42.91
CA ILE A 518 -9.81 -39.77 -42.55
C ILE A 518 -10.08 -39.14 -41.17
N ASN A 519 -11.32 -38.84 -40.82
CA ASN A 519 -11.65 -38.29 -39.51
C ASN A 519 -11.62 -39.31 -38.35
N MET A 520 -11.83 -40.59 -38.62
CA MET A 520 -11.66 -41.64 -37.60
C MET A 520 -10.19 -41.91 -37.27
N ASN A 521 -9.29 -41.87 -38.25
CA ASN A 521 -7.86 -42.04 -37.98
C ASN A 521 -7.20 -40.85 -37.27
N LYS A 522 -7.70 -39.64 -37.44
CA LYS A 522 -7.22 -38.47 -36.67
C LYS A 522 -7.68 -38.50 -35.23
N ARG A 523 -8.87 -39.02 -34.94
CA ARG A 523 -9.36 -39.18 -33.53
C ARG A 523 -8.63 -40.28 -32.77
N ASN A 524 -8.29 -41.39 -33.41
CA ASN A 524 -7.55 -42.48 -32.77
C ASN A 524 -6.08 -42.13 -32.52
N ASN A 525 -5.42 -41.29 -33.37
CA ASN A 525 -4.08 -40.82 -33.10
C ASN A 525 -4.01 -39.78 -31.98
N PHE A 526 -5.09 -38.99 -31.76
CA PHE A 526 -5.15 -38.05 -30.64
C PHE A 526 -5.34 -38.76 -29.28
N ILE A 527 -6.11 -39.84 -29.26
CA ILE A 527 -6.32 -40.65 -28.04
C ILE A 527 -5.07 -41.48 -27.70
N MET A 528 -4.28 -41.94 -28.67
CA MET A 528 -3.02 -42.65 -28.40
C MET A 528 -1.91 -41.73 -27.86
N ASN A 529 -1.85 -40.46 -28.28
CA ASN A 529 -0.85 -39.52 -27.77
C ASN A 529 -1.15 -39.03 -26.33
N VAL A 530 -2.42 -38.98 -25.93
CA VAL A 530 -2.80 -38.61 -24.55
C VAL A 530 -2.47 -39.76 -23.58
N THR A 531 -2.65 -41.02 -24.00
CA THR A 531 -2.33 -42.19 -23.15
C THR A 531 -0.83 -42.46 -23.01
N GLN A 532 0.01 -42.02 -23.95
CA GLN A 532 1.46 -42.12 -23.81
C GLN A 532 2.03 -41.05 -22.84
N ASN A 533 1.49 -39.84 -22.84
CA ASN A 533 1.91 -38.79 -21.89
C ASN A 533 1.53 -39.12 -20.46
N ASP A 534 0.38 -39.76 -20.22
CA ASP A 534 -0.02 -40.20 -18.88
C ASP A 534 0.84 -41.35 -18.31
N LYS A 535 1.38 -42.21 -19.17
CA LYS A 535 2.32 -43.25 -18.75
C LYS A 535 3.71 -42.70 -18.41
N GLU A 536 4.15 -41.62 -19.07
CA GLU A 536 5.42 -40.98 -18.78
C GLU A 536 5.36 -40.09 -17.50
N LEU A 537 4.23 -39.46 -17.26
CA LEU A 537 3.97 -38.68 -16.03
C LEU A 537 3.88 -39.59 -14.79
N ASN A 538 3.30 -40.78 -14.93
CA ASN A 538 3.23 -41.80 -13.86
C ASN A 538 4.59 -42.48 -13.60
N ARG A 539 5.48 -42.58 -14.59
CA ARG A 539 6.86 -43.03 -14.36
C ARG A 539 7.69 -42.00 -13.58
N ARG A 540 7.55 -40.71 -13.83
CA ARG A 540 8.23 -39.65 -13.05
C ARG A 540 7.71 -39.59 -11.61
N ARG A 541 6.43 -39.76 -11.36
CA ARG A 541 5.86 -39.83 -9.99
C ARG A 541 6.27 -41.08 -9.19
N LYS A 542 6.72 -42.17 -9.83
CA LYS A 542 7.25 -43.34 -9.14
C LYS A 542 8.73 -43.20 -8.79
N ALA A 543 9.52 -42.45 -9.59
CA ALA A 543 10.92 -42.20 -9.32
C ALA A 543 11.13 -41.23 -8.13
N ASP A 544 10.19 -40.30 -7.90
CA ASP A 544 10.26 -39.35 -6.75
C ASP A 544 9.79 -39.97 -5.41
N LYS A 545 9.24 -41.18 -5.41
CA LYS A 545 8.83 -41.87 -4.17
C LYS A 545 9.92 -42.72 -3.51
N ASP A 546 11.00 -43.01 -4.22
CA ASP A 546 12.07 -43.84 -3.69
C ASP A 546 13.23 -43.07 -3.05
N TYR A 547 13.14 -41.70 -2.99
CA TYR A 547 14.18 -40.85 -2.39
C TYR A 547 13.77 -40.17 -1.06
N THR A 548 12.62 -40.48 -0.47
CA THR A 548 12.18 -39.93 0.82
C THR A 548 12.01 -41.01 1.90
N GLY A 549 13.04 -41.78 2.09
CA GLY A 549 13.13 -42.79 3.12
C GLY A 549 14.25 -42.55 4.14
N TYR A 550 14.35 -41.34 4.72
CA TYR A 550 15.09 -41.11 5.98
C TYR A 550 14.70 -39.74 6.55
N SER A 551 13.87 -39.74 7.54
CA SER A 551 13.71 -38.85 8.68
C SER A 551 12.24 -38.73 9.11
N LYS A 552 11.77 -39.70 9.88
CA LYS A 552 10.60 -39.55 10.74
C LYS A 552 11.03 -39.86 12.16
N SER A 553 11.45 -38.82 12.88
CA SER A 553 11.27 -38.77 14.34
C SER A 553 11.40 -37.33 14.81
N LEU A 554 10.53 -36.98 15.77
CA LEU A 554 10.51 -35.73 16.53
C LEU A 554 9.90 -34.49 15.83
N TYR A 555 8.57 -34.32 15.95
CA TYR A 555 7.99 -33.16 16.63
C TYR A 555 6.47 -33.34 16.73
N LYS A 556 6.01 -33.80 17.89
CA LYS A 556 4.63 -33.58 18.35
C LYS A 556 4.60 -32.21 19.02
N SER A 557 3.99 -31.21 18.44
CA SER A 557 3.59 -30.02 19.17
C SER A 557 2.09 -29.76 19.00
N LYS A 558 1.46 -29.54 20.13
CA LYS A 558 0.03 -29.32 20.33
C LYS A 558 -0.45 -28.07 19.59
N LYS A 559 -1.54 -28.20 18.83
CA LYS A 559 -2.38 -27.08 18.38
C LYS A 559 -3.02 -26.41 19.61
N ILE A 560 -2.71 -25.15 19.85
CA ILE A 560 -3.48 -24.24 20.71
C ILE A 560 -4.20 -23.29 19.76
N ILE A 561 -5.53 -23.35 19.79
CA ILE A 561 -6.43 -22.43 19.09
C ILE A 561 -6.74 -21.30 20.09
N PRO A 562 -6.45 -20.04 19.81
CA PRO A 562 -6.95 -18.94 20.63
C PRO A 562 -8.40 -18.63 20.26
N GLN A 563 -9.27 -18.64 21.26
CA GLN A 563 -10.64 -18.10 21.16
C GLN A 563 -10.56 -16.55 21.12
N TYR A 564 -11.27 -15.99 20.16
CA TYR A 564 -11.49 -14.56 20.04
C TYR A 564 -12.64 -14.16 20.98
N THR A 565 -12.39 -13.25 21.90
CA THR A 565 -13.42 -12.50 22.62
C THR A 565 -13.33 -11.03 22.24
N ASP A 566 -14.42 -10.53 21.66
CA ASP A 566 -14.64 -9.09 21.43
C ASP A 566 -14.64 -8.31 22.74
N SER A 567 -13.83 -7.26 22.83
CA SER A 567 -14.10 -6.13 23.70
C SER A 567 -13.54 -4.84 23.12
N ASN A 568 -14.44 -3.89 22.84
CA ASN A 568 -14.16 -2.50 22.52
C ASN A 568 -13.25 -1.85 23.56
N SER A 569 -12.13 -1.28 23.15
CA SER A 569 -11.52 -0.12 23.80
C SER A 569 -10.42 0.50 22.94
N ASP A 570 -10.53 1.78 22.73
CA ASP A 570 -9.57 2.83 22.43
C ASP A 570 -8.18 2.45 21.86
N TRP A 571 -8.00 2.78 20.59
CA TRP A 571 -6.71 2.70 19.89
C TRP A 571 -5.80 3.85 20.32
N GLN A 572 -4.90 3.58 21.26
CA GLN A 572 -3.70 4.39 21.46
C GLN A 572 -2.67 4.01 20.37
N TYR A 573 -2.28 5.00 19.58
CA TYR A 573 -1.19 4.91 18.61
C TYR A 573 0.15 4.67 19.33
N GLY A 574 0.70 3.46 19.25
CA GLY A 574 2.00 3.14 19.85
C GLY A 574 2.52 1.73 19.63
N GLN A 575 1.74 0.82 19.06
CA GLN A 575 2.22 -0.54 18.78
C GLN A 575 1.71 -1.01 17.41
N TYR A 576 2.58 -0.91 16.41
CA TYR A 576 2.39 -1.56 15.12
C TYR A 576 2.99 -2.96 15.20
N LEU A 577 2.14 -3.96 15.30
CA LEU A 577 2.44 -5.35 14.98
C LEU A 577 2.18 -5.62 13.48
N PRO A 578 2.81 -6.68 12.92
CA PRO A 578 3.41 -6.79 11.60
C PRO A 578 2.50 -6.64 10.41
#